data_949e603563a0dbb3e66ec84b8108844f
#
_entry.id   949e603563a0dbb3e66ec84b8108844f
#
_cell.length_a   1.000
_cell.length_b   1.000
_cell.length_c   1.000
_cell.angle_alpha   90.00
_cell.angle_beta   90.00
_cell.angle_gamma   90.00
#
_symmetry.space_group_name_H-M   'P 1'
#
loop_
_entity.id
_entity.type
_entity.pdbx_description
1 polymer ?
#
loop_
_entity_poly.entity_id
_entity_poly.type
_entity_poly.pdbx_seq_one_letter_code
_entity_poly.pdbx_strand_id
1 'polypeptide(L)'
;ARWLVYTADKNIINVWGKDDSIFSYGQQKEMLKGVKGKTMNLIAMDMHLDKFNNKNGKRKGFCYLFHKHTSPNAKIFLKELNATDLSNWKTSSDYLKYLNEEFNKHEYFICYDQLSFWPQIAAICGCKVIIMNVEDNPNAYYDYNTTPKEYRLENPLKKYGVAFGFNDLQHAINTQHLVEDHLKEINQDNLETVKNFITFWENKCYG
;
A
#
# COMPACT_ATOMS: atom_id res chain seq x y z
N ALA A 1 22.36 -13.20 -5.22
CA ALA A 1 20.94 -12.77 -5.22
C ALA A 1 20.81 -11.25 -5.18
N ARG A 2 19.84 -10.72 -5.89
CA ARG A 2 19.50 -9.30 -5.94
C ARG A 2 18.02 -9.17 -5.60
N TRP A 3 17.67 -8.35 -4.62
CA TRP A 3 16.27 -8.11 -4.25
C TRP A 3 15.88 -6.68 -4.59
N LEU A 4 14.96 -6.53 -5.53
CA LEU A 4 14.43 -5.26 -5.97
C LEU A 4 13.16 -4.93 -5.20
N VAL A 5 13.28 -4.11 -4.16
CA VAL A 5 12.18 -3.68 -3.29
C VAL A 5 11.52 -2.40 -3.80
N TYR A 6 12.27 -1.59 -4.54
CA TYR A 6 11.81 -0.32 -5.09
C TYR A 6 12.35 -0.11 -6.51
N THR A 7 11.86 0.92 -7.22
CA THR A 7 12.35 1.25 -8.56
C THR A 7 13.87 1.39 -8.57
N ALA A 8 14.54 0.47 -9.25
CA ALA A 8 15.97 0.59 -9.45
C ALA A 8 16.25 1.52 -10.64
N ASP A 9 17.31 2.32 -10.52
CA ASP A 9 17.87 3.04 -11.64
C ASP A 9 18.20 2.02 -12.75
N LYS A 10 17.76 2.30 -13.99
CA LYS A 10 18.06 1.49 -15.18
C LYS A 10 19.55 1.22 -15.33
N ASN A 11 20.40 2.14 -14.91
CA ASN A 11 21.85 1.98 -14.94
C ASN A 11 22.34 0.87 -13.99
N ILE A 12 21.69 0.70 -12.84
CA ILE A 12 22.00 -0.38 -11.88
C ILE A 12 21.55 -1.74 -12.44
N ILE A 13 20.38 -1.80 -13.07
CA ILE A 13 19.85 -3.02 -13.66
C ILE A 13 20.74 -3.52 -14.79
N ASN A 14 21.31 -2.64 -15.58
CA ASN A 14 22.16 -2.97 -16.73
C ASN A 14 23.48 -3.65 -16.36
N VAL A 15 23.97 -3.52 -15.12
CA VAL A 15 25.19 -4.19 -14.66
C VAL A 15 24.95 -5.59 -14.11
N TRP A 16 23.70 -6.04 -14.02
CA TRP A 16 23.38 -7.38 -13.54
C TRP A 16 23.70 -8.44 -14.57
N GLY A 17 24.38 -9.49 -14.11
CA GLY A 17 24.84 -10.58 -14.96
C GLY A 17 23.75 -11.62 -15.24
N LYS A 18 24.02 -12.47 -16.25
CA LYS A 18 23.14 -13.60 -16.62
C LYS A 18 22.97 -14.63 -15.50
N ASP A 19 23.96 -14.73 -14.60
CA ASP A 19 23.97 -15.66 -13.46
C ASP A 19 23.35 -15.07 -12.19
N ASP A 20 22.93 -13.80 -12.23
CA ASP A 20 22.23 -13.19 -11.10
C ASP A 20 20.82 -13.80 -10.95
N SER A 21 20.47 -14.13 -9.72
CA SER A 21 19.09 -14.45 -9.33
C SER A 21 18.44 -13.18 -8.78
N ILE A 22 17.41 -12.70 -9.44
CA ILE A 22 16.80 -11.40 -9.19
C ILE A 22 15.40 -11.61 -8.65
N PHE A 23 15.13 -11.03 -7.50
CA PHE A 23 13.84 -11.10 -6.83
C PHE A 23 13.18 -9.73 -6.87
N SER A 24 11.95 -9.66 -7.37
CA SER A 24 11.17 -8.43 -7.44
C SER A 24 10.07 -8.41 -6.40
N TYR A 25 9.81 -7.23 -5.86
CA TYR A 25 8.69 -6.98 -4.99
C TYR A 25 7.46 -6.59 -5.85
N GLY A 26 6.54 -7.54 -6.02
CA GLY A 26 5.24 -7.28 -6.63
C GLY A 26 5.26 -6.68 -8.04
N GLN A 27 4.68 -5.50 -8.16
CA GLN A 27 4.44 -4.80 -9.44
C GLN A 27 5.70 -4.42 -10.23
N GLN A 28 6.87 -4.57 -9.65
CA GLN A 28 8.13 -4.22 -10.30
C GLN A 28 8.57 -5.23 -11.37
N LYS A 29 7.79 -6.30 -11.58
CA LYS A 29 8.05 -7.30 -12.63
C LYS A 29 8.20 -6.68 -14.02
N GLU A 30 7.43 -5.65 -14.34
CA GLU A 30 7.51 -4.94 -15.62
C GLU A 30 8.86 -4.23 -15.82
N MET A 31 9.46 -3.74 -14.74
CA MET A 31 10.77 -3.07 -14.77
C MET A 31 11.92 -4.05 -15.03
N LEU A 32 11.68 -5.34 -14.82
CA LEU A 32 12.65 -6.40 -15.06
C LEU A 32 12.62 -6.94 -16.49
N LYS A 33 11.78 -6.39 -17.38
CA LYS A 33 11.79 -6.72 -18.79
C LYS A 33 13.15 -6.37 -19.39
N GLY A 34 13.81 -7.38 -19.97
CA GLY A 34 15.13 -7.25 -20.60
C GLY A 34 16.33 -7.48 -19.66
N VAL A 35 16.12 -7.75 -18.39
CA VAL A 35 17.18 -8.16 -17.47
C VAL A 35 17.67 -9.56 -17.81
N LYS A 36 19.00 -9.75 -17.84
CA LYS A 36 19.64 -11.00 -18.26
C LYS A 36 19.58 -12.14 -17.24
N GLY A 37 19.19 -11.90 -16.01
CA GLY A 37 19.15 -12.90 -14.94
C GLY A 37 17.80 -13.63 -14.85
N LYS A 38 17.75 -14.70 -14.04
CA LYS A 38 16.49 -15.36 -13.69
C LYS A 38 15.70 -14.48 -12.73
N THR A 39 14.51 -14.07 -13.13
CA THR A 39 13.64 -13.20 -12.32
C THR A 39 12.53 -14.00 -11.63
N MET A 40 12.31 -13.73 -10.36
CA MET A 40 11.25 -14.32 -9.54
C MET A 40 10.57 -13.24 -8.71
N ASN A 41 9.30 -13.45 -8.38
CA ASN A 41 8.60 -12.59 -7.44
C ASN A 41 8.91 -13.05 -6.00
N LEU A 42 9.18 -12.09 -5.09
CA LEU A 42 9.38 -12.35 -3.67
C LEU A 42 8.78 -11.21 -2.86
N ILE A 43 7.68 -11.47 -2.21
CA ILE A 43 6.99 -10.52 -1.33
C ILE A 43 7.01 -11.10 0.08
N ALA A 44 8.08 -10.83 0.81
CA ALA A 44 8.23 -11.24 2.22
C ALA A 44 7.63 -10.14 3.12
N MET A 45 6.30 -10.06 3.17
CA MET A 45 5.57 -9.09 3.99
C MET A 45 4.44 -9.79 4.73
N ASP A 46 4.41 -9.63 6.04
CA ASP A 46 3.24 -9.96 6.86
C ASP A 46 2.36 -8.72 7.00
N MET A 47 1.12 -8.82 6.58
CA MET A 47 0.14 -7.74 6.68
C MET A 47 -0.47 -7.61 8.07
N HIS A 48 -0.19 -8.56 8.97
CA HIS A 48 -0.73 -8.58 10.34
C HIS A 48 -2.26 -8.39 10.40
N LEU A 49 -2.99 -9.00 9.47
CA LEU A 49 -4.45 -8.81 9.34
C LEU A 49 -5.19 -9.23 10.62
N ASP A 50 -4.64 -10.16 11.37
CA ASP A 50 -5.17 -10.62 12.67
C ASP A 50 -5.18 -9.54 13.76
N LYS A 51 -4.43 -8.45 13.57
CA LYS A 51 -4.34 -7.32 14.50
C LYS A 51 -5.38 -6.23 14.23
N PHE A 52 -6.10 -6.32 13.11
CA PHE A 52 -7.04 -5.30 12.68
C PHE A 52 -8.46 -5.83 12.58
N ASN A 53 -9.40 -5.12 13.13
CA ASN A 53 -10.82 -5.50 13.11
C ASN A 53 -11.72 -4.28 13.21
N ASN A 54 -12.94 -4.42 12.68
CA ASN A 54 -13.99 -3.43 12.83
C ASN A 54 -14.74 -3.67 14.14
N LYS A 55 -14.61 -2.75 15.10
CA LYS A 55 -15.30 -2.82 16.40
C LYS A 55 -16.76 -2.35 16.35
N ASN A 56 -17.27 -1.98 15.17
CA ASN A 56 -18.66 -1.53 14.95
C ASN A 56 -19.14 -0.41 15.89
N GLY A 57 -18.19 0.41 16.38
CA GLY A 57 -18.47 1.53 17.28
C GLY A 57 -18.92 2.79 16.54
N LYS A 58 -19.38 3.80 17.30
CA LYS A 58 -19.61 5.14 16.76
C LYS A 58 -18.28 5.76 16.36
N ARG A 59 -18.19 6.25 15.13
CA ARG A 59 -17.03 6.92 14.56
C ARG A 59 -17.36 8.37 14.24
N LYS A 60 -16.35 9.24 14.32
CA LYS A 60 -16.51 10.64 13.95
C LYS A 60 -15.20 11.25 13.46
N GLY A 61 -15.31 12.25 12.58
CA GLY A 61 -14.17 13.06 12.15
C GLY A 61 -13.20 12.32 11.27
N PHE A 62 -12.07 12.96 11.05
CA PHE A 62 -11.06 12.56 10.11
C PHE A 62 -9.76 12.21 10.85
N CYS A 63 -9.04 11.22 10.33
CA CYS A 63 -7.63 11.00 10.66
C CYS A 63 -6.81 10.87 9.38
N TYR A 64 -5.51 11.06 9.50
CA TYR A 64 -4.60 10.94 8.38
C TYR A 64 -3.24 10.40 8.81
N LEU A 65 -2.47 9.96 7.82
CA LEU A 65 -1.13 9.47 8.01
C LEU A 65 -0.24 9.97 6.87
N PHE A 66 0.83 10.68 7.21
CA PHE A 66 1.90 11.00 6.28
C PHE A 66 3.02 9.96 6.38
N HIS A 67 3.30 9.27 5.29
CA HIS A 67 4.35 8.27 5.27
C HIS A 67 5.61 8.77 4.55
N LYS A 68 5.47 9.32 3.35
CA LYS A 68 6.62 9.71 2.50
C LYS A 68 6.57 11.16 2.03
N HIS A 69 5.41 11.69 1.77
CA HIS A 69 5.23 13.00 1.16
C HIS A 69 4.21 13.83 1.90
N THR A 70 4.52 15.11 2.06
CA THR A 70 3.58 16.11 2.60
C THR A 70 3.70 17.36 1.76
N SER A 71 2.58 17.93 1.33
CA SER A 71 2.56 19.28 0.78
C SER A 71 2.06 20.28 1.82
N PRO A 72 2.46 21.56 1.72
CA PRO A 72 1.91 22.62 2.57
C PRO A 72 0.37 22.71 2.47
N ASN A 73 -0.18 22.58 1.26
CA ASN A 73 -1.61 22.64 1.02
C ASN A 73 -2.35 21.46 1.65
N ALA A 74 -1.77 20.25 1.62
CA ALA A 74 -2.32 19.09 2.32
C ALA A 74 -2.45 19.35 3.83
N LYS A 75 -1.43 19.95 4.45
CA LYS A 75 -1.45 20.30 5.87
C LYS A 75 -2.53 21.33 6.21
N ILE A 76 -2.70 22.35 5.37
CA ILE A 76 -3.76 23.36 5.54
C ILE A 76 -5.12 22.70 5.48
N PHE A 77 -5.38 21.92 4.43
CA PHE A 77 -6.64 21.21 4.24
C PHE A 77 -6.98 20.27 5.41
N LEU A 78 -6.02 19.47 5.88
CA LEU A 78 -6.23 18.57 7.02
C LEU A 78 -6.50 19.31 8.32
N LYS A 79 -5.88 20.49 8.50
CA LYS A 79 -6.16 21.37 9.64
C LYS A 79 -7.57 21.95 9.59
N GLU A 80 -8.05 22.36 8.42
CA GLU A 80 -9.42 22.84 8.21
C GLU A 80 -10.46 21.75 8.52
N LEU A 81 -10.15 20.50 8.21
CA LEU A 81 -10.98 19.34 8.57
C LEU A 81 -10.89 18.96 10.05
N ASN A 82 -10.02 19.61 10.83
CA ASN A 82 -9.69 19.21 12.19
C ASN A 82 -9.31 17.72 12.29
N ALA A 83 -8.52 17.26 11.32
CA ALA A 83 -8.14 15.86 11.20
C ALA A 83 -7.04 15.48 12.20
N THR A 84 -7.17 14.30 12.80
CA THR A 84 -6.18 13.75 13.74
C THR A 84 -4.96 13.22 13.01
N ASP A 85 -3.77 13.67 13.38
CA ASP A 85 -2.50 13.21 12.84
C ASP A 85 -2.06 11.89 13.48
N LEU A 86 -1.98 10.84 12.70
CA LEU A 86 -1.48 9.51 13.12
C LEU A 86 -0.02 9.26 12.72
N SER A 87 0.69 10.25 12.17
CA SER A 87 2.04 10.07 11.60
C SER A 87 3.09 9.67 12.66
N ASN A 88 2.80 9.86 13.93
CA ASN A 88 3.66 9.48 15.06
C ASN A 88 3.53 8.00 15.46
N TRP A 89 2.76 7.20 14.72
CA TRP A 89 2.56 5.78 15.02
C TRP A 89 3.87 4.99 15.23
N LYS A 90 4.95 5.36 14.54
CA LYS A 90 6.27 4.70 14.61
C LYS A 90 6.93 4.80 16.00
N THR A 91 6.50 5.72 16.84
CA THR A 91 7.04 5.90 18.20
C THR A 91 6.31 5.04 19.23
N SER A 92 5.20 4.43 18.86
CA SER A 92 4.47 3.51 19.73
C SER A 92 5.14 2.15 19.78
N SER A 93 5.34 1.60 20.98
CA SER A 93 5.87 0.24 21.17
C SER A 93 4.95 -0.84 20.62
N ASP A 94 3.65 -0.56 20.54
CA ASP A 94 2.63 -1.42 19.93
C ASP A 94 1.83 -0.61 18.90
N TYR A 95 2.49 -0.29 17.80
CA TYR A 95 1.92 0.56 16.77
C TYR A 95 0.71 -0.07 16.06
N LEU A 96 0.65 -1.40 15.95
CA LEU A 96 -0.48 -2.09 15.32
C LEU A 96 -1.75 -1.91 16.15
N LYS A 97 -1.65 -2.08 17.47
CA LYS A 97 -2.75 -1.85 18.39
C LYS A 97 -3.19 -0.38 18.37
N TYR A 98 -2.23 0.54 18.43
CA TYR A 98 -2.50 1.98 18.34
C TYR A 98 -3.28 2.33 17.07
N LEU A 99 -2.82 1.89 15.90
CA LEU A 99 -3.50 2.17 14.64
C LEU A 99 -4.88 1.51 14.55
N ASN A 100 -5.03 0.27 15.04
CA ASN A 100 -6.34 -0.38 15.09
C ASN A 100 -7.32 0.42 15.95
N GLU A 101 -6.89 0.93 17.10
CA GLU A 101 -7.73 1.76 17.98
C GLU A 101 -8.10 3.09 17.31
N GLU A 102 -7.14 3.78 16.70
CA GLU A 102 -7.38 5.06 16.04
C GLU A 102 -8.28 4.93 14.82
N PHE A 103 -8.06 3.94 13.95
CA PHE A 103 -8.95 3.70 12.81
C PHE A 103 -10.38 3.36 13.26
N ASN A 104 -10.56 2.71 14.40
CA ASN A 104 -11.89 2.44 14.94
C ASN A 104 -12.59 3.65 15.57
N LYS A 105 -11.89 4.74 15.88
CA LYS A 105 -12.46 5.98 16.42
C LYS A 105 -12.92 6.94 15.31
N HIS A 106 -12.26 6.92 14.15
CA HIS A 106 -12.46 7.89 13.09
C HIS A 106 -13.38 7.36 11.99
N GLU A 107 -14.22 8.24 11.44
CA GLU A 107 -15.11 7.91 10.35
C GLU A 107 -14.38 7.89 9.00
N TYR A 108 -13.43 8.82 8.83
CA TYR A 108 -12.69 8.98 7.58
C TYR A 108 -11.19 8.84 7.83
N PHE A 109 -10.52 8.14 6.93
CA PHE A 109 -9.06 8.11 6.85
C PHE A 109 -8.59 8.72 5.52
N ILE A 110 -7.72 9.74 5.61
CA ILE A 110 -7.14 10.42 4.45
C ILE A 110 -5.68 9.98 4.30
N CYS A 111 -5.31 9.54 3.12
CA CYS A 111 -3.96 9.10 2.78
C CYS A 111 -3.46 9.80 1.53
N TYR A 112 -2.21 10.24 1.56
CA TYR A 112 -1.52 10.84 0.39
C TYR A 112 -0.50 9.88 -0.24
N ASP A 113 -0.33 8.68 0.29
CA ASP A 113 0.53 7.64 -0.27
C ASP A 113 -0.32 6.56 -0.93
N GLN A 114 -0.39 6.61 -2.24
CA GLN A 114 -1.18 5.69 -3.08
C GLN A 114 -0.67 4.24 -3.03
N LEU A 115 0.63 4.07 -2.77
CA LEU A 115 1.28 2.76 -2.74
C LEU A 115 1.29 2.14 -1.33
N SER A 116 0.80 2.87 -0.33
CA SER A 116 0.66 2.37 1.03
C SER A 116 -0.43 1.32 1.12
N PHE A 117 -0.25 0.33 1.99
CA PHE A 117 -1.30 -0.63 2.32
C PHE A 117 -2.21 -0.15 3.48
N TRP A 118 -1.83 0.90 4.20
CA TRP A 118 -2.63 1.47 5.29
C TRP A 118 -4.06 1.86 4.92
N PRO A 119 -4.33 2.36 3.70
CA PRO A 119 -5.70 2.59 3.23
C PRO A 119 -6.60 1.37 3.37
N GLN A 120 -6.16 0.21 2.93
CA GLN A 120 -6.95 -1.02 3.00
C GLN A 120 -7.10 -1.53 4.44
N ILE A 121 -6.06 -1.37 5.27
CA ILE A 121 -6.13 -1.69 6.70
C ILE A 121 -7.15 -0.78 7.42
N ALA A 122 -7.13 0.53 7.14
CA ALA A 122 -8.13 1.45 7.69
C ALA A 122 -9.56 1.09 7.25
N ALA A 123 -9.73 0.60 6.01
CA ALA A 123 -11.01 0.12 5.52
C ALA A 123 -11.48 -1.14 6.27
N ILE A 124 -10.60 -2.10 6.58
CA ILE A 124 -10.93 -3.26 7.44
C ILE A 124 -11.42 -2.80 8.81
N CYS A 125 -10.78 -1.78 9.39
CA CYS A 125 -11.19 -1.20 10.66
C CYS A 125 -12.51 -0.44 10.59
N GLY A 126 -13.07 -0.20 9.39
CA GLY A 126 -14.36 0.45 9.17
C GLY A 126 -14.28 1.93 8.82
N CYS A 127 -13.09 2.50 8.57
CA CYS A 127 -12.96 3.86 8.03
C CYS A 127 -13.48 3.93 6.59
N LYS A 128 -14.07 5.07 6.25
CA LYS A 128 -14.26 5.48 4.85
C LYS A 128 -12.94 6.08 4.37
N VAL A 129 -12.28 5.42 3.43
CA VAL A 129 -10.91 5.72 3.05
C VAL A 129 -10.83 6.57 1.79
N ILE A 130 -10.03 7.62 1.82
CA ILE A 130 -9.85 8.55 0.73
C ILE A 130 -8.35 8.73 0.47
N ILE A 131 -7.90 8.36 -0.73
CA ILE A 131 -6.57 8.69 -1.22
C ILE A 131 -6.63 10.03 -1.94
N MET A 132 -5.76 10.94 -1.54
CA MET A 132 -5.62 12.27 -2.11
C MET A 132 -4.34 12.38 -2.94
N ASN A 133 -4.35 13.25 -3.95
CA ASN A 133 -3.13 13.56 -4.69
C ASN A 133 -2.19 14.45 -3.84
N VAL A 134 -0.89 14.23 -3.99
CA VAL A 134 0.15 14.97 -3.24
C VAL A 134 0.44 16.34 -3.88
N GLU A 135 0.03 16.54 -5.13
CA GLU A 135 0.20 17.81 -5.83
C GLU A 135 -0.63 18.92 -5.17
N ASP A 136 -0.28 20.17 -5.40
CA ASP A 136 -0.72 21.38 -4.70
C ASP A 136 -2.26 21.63 -4.65
N ASN A 137 -3.07 20.67 -5.03
CA ASN A 137 -4.51 20.73 -4.94
C ASN A 137 -5.06 19.65 -3.99
N PRO A 138 -5.44 19.98 -2.75
CA PRO A 138 -6.02 19.03 -1.80
C PRO A 138 -7.36 18.46 -2.26
N ASN A 139 -8.01 19.10 -3.24
CA ASN A 139 -9.25 18.62 -3.84
C ASN A 139 -9.03 17.80 -5.12
N ALA A 140 -7.78 17.74 -5.63
CA ALA A 140 -7.46 16.88 -6.74
C ALA A 140 -7.44 15.44 -6.27
N TYR A 141 -8.26 14.61 -6.86
CA TYR A 141 -8.18 13.17 -6.70
C TYR A 141 -7.09 12.60 -7.61
N TYR A 142 -6.67 11.40 -7.32
CA TYR A 142 -5.78 10.64 -8.17
C TYR A 142 -6.34 10.56 -9.59
N ASP A 143 -5.65 11.18 -10.55
CA ASP A 143 -5.95 11.03 -11.96
C ASP A 143 -5.02 9.98 -12.58
N TYR A 144 -5.60 8.84 -12.93
CA TYR A 144 -4.89 7.76 -13.59
C TYR A 144 -4.19 8.21 -14.88
N ASN A 145 -4.77 9.15 -15.61
CA ASN A 145 -4.23 9.61 -16.89
C ASN A 145 -3.03 10.52 -16.75
N THR A 146 -2.95 11.29 -15.66
CA THR A 146 -1.82 12.20 -15.38
C THR A 146 -0.70 11.55 -14.60
N THR A 147 -0.97 10.41 -13.95
CA THR A 147 0.07 9.67 -13.21
C THR A 147 1.04 9.02 -14.20
N PRO A 148 2.36 9.16 -14.01
CA PRO A 148 3.35 8.45 -14.80
C PRO A 148 3.08 6.95 -14.85
N LYS A 149 3.26 6.32 -16.02
CA LYS A 149 2.90 4.90 -16.24
C LYS A 149 3.56 3.96 -15.23
N GLU A 150 4.77 4.26 -14.80
CA GLU A 150 5.53 3.51 -13.80
C GLU A 150 4.90 3.52 -12.40
N TYR A 151 4.04 4.49 -12.11
CA TYR A 151 3.33 4.61 -10.83
C TYR A 151 1.84 4.27 -10.93
N ARG A 152 1.36 3.94 -12.13
CA ARG A 152 -0.04 3.53 -12.31
C ARG A 152 -0.24 2.16 -11.69
N LEU A 153 -1.22 2.08 -10.81
CA LEU A 153 -1.77 0.78 -10.41
C LEU A 153 -2.42 0.14 -11.65
N GLU A 154 -2.20 -1.14 -11.90
CA GLU A 154 -2.76 -1.84 -13.07
C GLU A 154 -4.28 -1.70 -13.18
N ASN A 155 -4.96 -1.47 -12.05
CA ASN A 155 -6.37 -1.08 -12.04
C ASN A 155 -6.72 -0.36 -10.73
N PRO A 156 -6.64 0.98 -10.66
CA PRO A 156 -7.00 1.75 -9.47
C PRO A 156 -8.46 1.53 -9.05
N LEU A 157 -9.34 1.21 -9.99
CA LEU A 157 -10.75 0.92 -9.72
C LEU A 157 -10.98 -0.42 -9.01
N LYS A 158 -9.96 -1.28 -8.91
CA LYS A 158 -10.01 -2.55 -8.19
C LYS A 158 -9.54 -2.47 -6.74
N LYS A 159 -9.17 -1.29 -6.20
CA LYS A 159 -8.94 -1.15 -4.77
C LYS A 159 -10.26 -1.10 -4.02
N TYR A 160 -10.66 -2.24 -3.49
CA TYR A 160 -11.83 -2.32 -2.64
C TYR A 160 -11.68 -1.45 -1.39
N GLY A 161 -12.76 -0.81 -0.96
CA GLY A 161 -12.83 -0.02 0.26
C GLY A 161 -12.07 1.30 0.24
N VAL A 162 -11.56 1.73 -0.93
CA VAL A 162 -10.70 2.91 -1.08
C VAL A 162 -11.22 3.81 -2.18
N ALA A 163 -11.43 5.09 -1.87
CA ALA A 163 -11.81 6.14 -2.81
C ALA A 163 -10.58 6.89 -3.31
N PHE A 164 -10.59 7.30 -4.57
CA PHE A 164 -9.63 8.25 -5.13
C PHE A 164 -10.28 9.64 -5.17
N GLY A 165 -10.07 10.42 -4.10
CA GLY A 165 -10.76 11.68 -3.87
C GLY A 165 -12.17 11.51 -3.30
N PHE A 166 -12.77 12.61 -2.86
CA PHE A 166 -14.09 12.60 -2.24
C PHE A 166 -15.20 12.18 -3.20
N ASN A 167 -15.04 12.47 -4.49
CA ASN A 167 -16.05 12.13 -5.51
C ASN A 167 -16.21 10.62 -5.72
N ASP A 168 -15.19 9.83 -5.36
CA ASP A 168 -15.20 8.37 -5.48
C ASP A 168 -15.64 7.65 -4.19
N LEU A 169 -16.06 8.40 -3.17
CA LEU A 169 -16.35 7.85 -1.83
C LEU A 169 -17.43 6.76 -1.85
N GLN A 170 -18.40 6.85 -2.77
CA GLN A 170 -19.43 5.83 -2.90
C GLN A 170 -18.86 4.48 -3.33
N HIS A 171 -17.82 4.47 -4.19
CA HIS A 171 -17.10 3.25 -4.55
C HIS A 171 -16.47 2.58 -3.31
N ALA A 172 -15.76 3.37 -2.49
CA ALA A 172 -15.16 2.86 -1.26
C ALA A 172 -16.19 2.22 -0.33
N ILE A 173 -17.33 2.89 -0.12
CA ILE A 173 -18.42 2.40 0.73
C ILE A 173 -19.00 1.09 0.17
N ASN A 174 -19.28 1.05 -1.12
CA ASN A 174 -19.91 -0.11 -1.77
C ASN A 174 -19.00 -1.35 -1.80
N THR A 175 -17.68 -1.15 -1.78
CA THR A 175 -16.70 -2.24 -1.90
C THR A 175 -15.98 -2.56 -0.59
N GLN A 176 -16.26 -1.85 0.50
CA GLN A 176 -15.56 -2.01 1.77
C GLN A 176 -15.64 -3.44 2.33
N HIS A 177 -16.77 -4.10 2.17
CA HIS A 177 -16.99 -5.47 2.64
C HIS A 177 -16.13 -6.53 1.92
N LEU A 178 -15.52 -6.18 0.78
CA LEU A 178 -14.65 -7.07 0.00
C LEU A 178 -13.17 -6.97 0.40
N VAL A 179 -12.79 -5.98 1.21
CA VAL A 179 -11.38 -5.66 1.48
C VAL A 179 -10.68 -6.79 2.22
N GLU A 180 -11.31 -7.32 3.25
CA GLU A 180 -10.68 -8.32 4.13
C GLU A 180 -10.36 -9.61 3.35
N ASP A 181 -11.30 -10.11 2.57
CA ASP A 181 -11.10 -11.33 1.78
C ASP A 181 -10.04 -11.10 0.69
N HIS A 182 -10.09 -9.96 0.02
CA HIS A 182 -9.06 -9.60 -0.97
C HIS A 182 -7.66 -9.53 -0.37
N LEU A 183 -7.50 -8.96 0.83
CA LEU A 183 -6.19 -8.90 1.49
C LEU A 183 -5.72 -10.27 1.97
N LYS A 184 -6.63 -11.17 2.38
CA LYS A 184 -6.29 -12.56 2.69
C LYS A 184 -5.75 -13.30 1.45
N GLU A 185 -6.39 -13.11 0.29
CA GLU A 185 -5.90 -13.66 -0.98
C GLU A 185 -4.49 -13.14 -1.31
N ILE A 186 -4.28 -11.82 -1.26
CA ILE A 186 -2.95 -11.22 -1.49
C ILE A 186 -1.91 -11.78 -0.50
N ASN A 187 -2.26 -11.92 0.77
CA ASN A 187 -1.34 -12.46 1.78
C ASN A 187 -0.99 -13.92 1.49
N GLN A 188 -1.94 -14.71 1.02
CA GLN A 188 -1.69 -16.09 0.60
C GLN A 188 -0.77 -16.16 -0.62
N ASP A 189 -0.98 -15.29 -1.61
CA ASP A 189 -0.10 -15.19 -2.79
C ASP A 189 1.32 -14.77 -2.38
N ASN A 190 1.45 -13.84 -1.44
CA ASN A 190 2.75 -13.43 -0.90
C ASN A 190 3.48 -14.60 -0.24
N LEU A 191 2.80 -15.39 0.57
CA LEU A 191 3.36 -16.60 1.21
C LEU A 191 3.83 -17.61 0.17
N GLU A 192 3.11 -17.77 -0.93
CA GLU A 192 3.52 -18.66 -2.02
C GLU A 192 4.81 -18.17 -2.69
N THR A 193 5.00 -16.86 -2.85
CA THR A 193 6.28 -16.33 -3.37
C THR A 193 7.46 -16.65 -2.45
N VAL A 194 7.26 -16.65 -1.13
CA VAL A 194 8.29 -17.02 -0.13
C VAL A 194 8.61 -18.50 -0.21
N LYS A 195 7.62 -19.39 -0.32
CA LYS A 195 7.84 -20.83 -0.51
C LYS A 195 8.65 -21.11 -1.78
N ASN A 196 8.27 -20.47 -2.89
CA ASN A 196 8.98 -20.60 -4.15
C ASN A 196 10.44 -20.12 -4.05
N PHE A 197 10.70 -19.06 -3.27
CA PHE A 197 12.06 -18.60 -3.00
C PHE A 197 12.86 -19.64 -2.21
N ILE A 198 12.30 -20.22 -1.18
CA ILE A 198 12.96 -21.26 -0.35
C ILE A 198 13.30 -22.47 -1.23
N THR A 199 12.31 -23.00 -1.93
CA THR A 199 12.51 -24.17 -2.84
C THR A 199 13.56 -23.89 -3.92
N PHE A 200 13.60 -22.69 -4.47
CA PHE A 200 14.62 -22.31 -5.45
C PHE A 200 16.03 -22.41 -4.86
N TRP A 201 16.25 -21.96 -3.63
CA TRP A 201 17.56 -21.99 -3.00
C TRP A 201 17.92 -23.38 -2.51
N GLU A 202 16.99 -24.15 -1.99
CA GLU A 202 17.22 -25.56 -1.63
C GLU A 202 17.73 -26.36 -2.83
N ASN A 203 17.06 -26.27 -3.97
CA ASN A 203 17.47 -26.93 -5.22
C ASN A 203 18.83 -26.43 -5.74
N LYS A 204 19.18 -25.15 -5.49
CA LYS A 204 20.46 -24.60 -5.97
C LYS A 204 21.65 -24.96 -5.07
N CYS A 205 21.41 -25.16 -3.78
CA CYS A 205 22.47 -25.41 -2.79
C CYS A 205 22.70 -26.89 -2.50
N TYR A 206 21.69 -27.73 -2.68
CA TYR A 206 21.71 -29.14 -2.32
C TYR A 206 21.41 -30.11 -3.47
N GLY A 207 21.01 -29.62 -4.61
CA GLY A 207 20.84 -30.37 -5.87
C GLY A 207 22.04 -30.15 -6.77
#